data_88eadddda79ab9a5affe7378bab5c61b
#
_entry.id   88eadddda79ab9a5affe7378bab5c61b
#
_cell.length_a   1.000
_cell.length_b   1.000
_cell.length_c   1.000
_cell.angle_alpha   90.00
_cell.angle_beta   90.00
_cell.angle_gamma   90.00
#
_symmetry.space_group_name_H-M   'P 1'
#
loop_
_entity.id
_entity.type
_entity.pdbx_description
1 polymer ?
#
loop_
_entity_poly.entity_id
_entity_poly.type
_entity_poly.pdbx_seq_one_letter_code
_entity_poly.pdbx_strand_id
1 'polypeptide(L)'
;MRVYEYGSGGSTLFFASRVARVTSTEHEPLWYSRVQTKLQAKSVTNANLQLVECDLSQTPDFENSPYVQSLRDTEADVILIDGLEDQSKYNLRPLCFALAETQIKQGGIIILDDSWRYTHLRQKNSAVRVQVFESPGPARPGVTSTDVYFY
;
A
#
# COMPACT_ATOMS: atom_id res chain seq x y z
N MET A 1 -16.07 -6.49 -0.82
CA MET A 1 -14.66 -6.40 -0.40
C MET A 1 -14.36 -4.94 -0.05
N ARG A 2 -13.49 -4.75 0.94
CA ARG A 2 -12.88 -3.47 1.32
C ARG A 2 -11.40 -3.54 1.03
N VAL A 3 -10.88 -2.52 0.37
CA VAL A 3 -9.45 -2.39 0.07
C VAL A 3 -8.87 -1.22 0.84
N TYR A 4 -7.70 -1.40 1.38
CA TYR A 4 -6.87 -0.33 1.91
C TYR A 4 -5.57 -0.23 1.09
N GLU A 5 -5.12 0.99 0.82
CA GLU A 5 -3.86 1.25 0.10
C GLU A 5 -2.98 2.23 0.87
N TYR A 6 -1.74 1.86 1.10
CA TYR A 6 -0.67 2.81 1.32
C TYR A 6 -0.15 3.27 -0.03
N GLY A 7 -0.29 4.55 -0.33
CA GLY A 7 -0.13 5.12 -1.66
C GLY A 7 -1.46 5.23 -2.39
N SER A 8 -1.46 5.90 -3.52
CA SER A 8 -2.65 6.08 -4.34
C SER A 8 -2.29 6.19 -5.82
N GLY A 9 -3.26 5.96 -6.71
CA GLY A 9 -2.97 6.13 -8.14
C GLY A 9 -3.88 5.36 -9.07
N GLY A 10 -3.26 4.64 -10.01
CA GLY A 10 -3.96 3.76 -10.94
C GLY A 10 -4.65 2.61 -10.25
N SER A 11 -4.04 2.07 -9.19
CA SER A 11 -4.57 1.02 -8.33
C SER A 11 -5.87 1.45 -7.65
N THR A 12 -5.93 2.68 -7.12
CA THR A 12 -7.15 3.24 -6.50
C THR A 12 -8.33 3.20 -7.47
N LEU A 13 -8.13 3.65 -8.72
CA LEU A 13 -9.15 3.61 -9.77
C LEU A 13 -9.51 2.17 -10.16
N PHE A 14 -8.52 1.30 -10.23
CA PHE A 14 -8.71 -0.13 -10.55
C PHE A 14 -9.58 -0.81 -9.48
N PHE A 15 -9.25 -0.63 -8.21
CA PHE A 15 -10.03 -1.22 -7.12
C PHE A 15 -11.42 -0.58 -7.01
N ALA A 16 -11.53 0.74 -7.10
CA ALA A 16 -12.83 1.42 -7.01
C ALA A 16 -13.85 0.91 -8.02
N SER A 17 -13.41 0.45 -9.20
CA SER A 17 -14.31 -0.13 -10.21
C SER A 17 -14.73 -1.58 -9.92
N ARG A 18 -14.20 -2.24 -8.86
CA ARG A 18 -14.37 -3.69 -8.63
C ARG A 18 -14.81 -4.05 -7.22
N VAL A 19 -14.65 -3.16 -6.25
CA VAL A 19 -14.91 -3.45 -4.84
C VAL A 19 -15.91 -2.48 -4.24
N ALA A 20 -16.46 -2.81 -3.08
CA ALA A 20 -17.45 -1.98 -2.41
C ALA A 20 -16.85 -0.67 -1.86
N ARG A 21 -15.60 -0.71 -1.39
CA ARG A 21 -14.93 0.46 -0.80
C ARG A 21 -13.41 0.37 -0.95
N VAL A 22 -12.79 1.49 -1.28
CA VAL A 22 -11.35 1.71 -1.24
C VAL A 22 -11.05 2.84 -0.26
N THR A 23 -10.04 2.66 0.58
CA THR A 23 -9.43 3.74 1.37
C THR A 23 -7.96 3.79 0.98
N SER A 24 -7.49 4.95 0.52
CA SER A 24 -6.11 5.14 0.10
C SER A 24 -5.48 6.28 0.89
N THR A 25 -4.32 6.05 1.48
CA THR A 25 -3.54 7.06 2.19
C THR A 25 -2.35 7.50 1.34
N GLU A 26 -2.34 8.77 0.95
CA GLU A 26 -1.31 9.40 0.13
C GLU A 26 -0.49 10.38 0.97
N HIS A 27 0.80 10.38 0.77
CA HIS A 27 1.71 11.26 1.53
C HIS A 27 2.14 12.51 0.75
N GLU A 28 2.05 12.47 -0.58
CA GLU A 28 2.54 13.52 -1.46
C GLU A 28 1.37 14.40 -1.95
N PRO A 29 1.31 15.71 -1.55
CA PRO A 29 0.16 16.58 -1.83
C PRO A 29 -0.15 16.76 -3.32
N LEU A 30 0.88 16.86 -4.18
CA LEU A 30 0.68 17.03 -5.61
C LEU A 30 0.12 15.77 -6.26
N TRP A 31 0.58 14.61 -5.81
CA TRP A 31 0.05 13.34 -6.30
C TRP A 31 -1.38 13.10 -5.81
N TYR A 32 -1.66 13.39 -4.53
CA TYR A 32 -3.01 13.38 -3.97
C TYR A 32 -3.98 14.19 -4.84
N SER A 33 -3.63 15.45 -5.16
CA SER A 33 -4.48 16.34 -5.96
C SER A 33 -4.75 15.77 -7.35
N ARG A 34 -3.74 15.16 -7.98
CA ARG A 34 -3.88 14.49 -9.28
C ARG A 34 -4.84 13.30 -9.24
N VAL A 35 -4.71 12.46 -8.23
CA VAL A 35 -5.58 11.28 -8.04
C VAL A 35 -7.00 11.71 -7.72
N GLN A 36 -7.18 12.70 -6.84
CA GLN A 36 -8.48 13.28 -6.50
C GLN A 36 -9.21 13.81 -7.74
N THR A 37 -8.52 14.56 -8.59
CA THR A 37 -9.06 15.07 -9.86
C THR A 37 -9.53 13.91 -10.76
N LYS A 38 -8.75 12.82 -10.86
CA LYS A 38 -9.14 11.66 -11.67
C LYS A 38 -10.35 10.93 -11.11
N LEU A 39 -10.45 10.80 -9.78
CA LEU A 39 -11.60 10.19 -9.11
C LEU A 39 -12.88 11.00 -9.37
N GLN A 40 -12.81 12.32 -9.25
CA GLN A 40 -13.90 13.24 -9.53
C GLN A 40 -14.33 13.17 -11.01
N ALA A 41 -13.40 13.25 -11.95
CA ALA A 41 -13.67 13.18 -13.38
C ALA A 41 -14.37 11.88 -13.81
N LYS A 42 -14.16 10.79 -13.05
CA LYS A 42 -14.79 9.49 -13.28
C LYS A 42 -16.01 9.25 -12.39
N SER A 43 -16.45 10.26 -11.62
CA SER A 43 -17.58 10.15 -10.68
C SER A 43 -17.48 8.97 -9.72
N VAL A 44 -16.24 8.66 -9.25
CA VAL A 44 -16.01 7.60 -8.29
C VAL A 44 -16.47 8.04 -6.91
N THR A 45 -17.38 7.27 -6.29
CA THR A 45 -18.03 7.61 -5.01
C THR A 45 -17.63 6.67 -3.86
N ASN A 46 -17.00 5.54 -4.16
CA ASN A 46 -16.64 4.51 -3.20
C ASN A 46 -15.15 4.49 -2.83
N ALA A 47 -14.38 5.49 -3.26
CA ALA A 47 -12.99 5.69 -2.88
C ALA A 47 -12.88 6.85 -1.88
N ASN A 48 -12.27 6.58 -0.71
CA ASN A 48 -11.89 7.56 0.30
C ASN A 48 -10.38 7.81 0.20
N LEU A 49 -10.00 8.90 -0.44
CA LEU A 49 -8.60 9.31 -0.57
C LEU A 49 -8.23 10.27 0.58
N GLN A 50 -7.22 9.93 1.35
CA GLN A 50 -6.75 10.69 2.51
C GLN A 50 -5.34 11.22 2.24
N LEU A 51 -5.12 12.51 2.47
CA LEU A 51 -3.77 13.08 2.50
C LEU A 51 -3.23 12.97 3.92
N VAL A 52 -2.14 12.22 4.09
CA VAL A 52 -1.39 12.13 5.34
C VAL A 52 0.08 12.40 5.03
N GLU A 53 0.43 13.67 5.04
CA GLU A 53 1.78 14.12 4.75
C GLU A 53 2.79 13.48 5.72
N CYS A 54 3.91 13.05 5.20
CA CYS A 54 4.99 12.45 5.97
C CYS A 54 6.33 12.96 5.45
N ASP A 55 6.95 13.85 6.21
CA ASP A 55 8.31 14.32 5.97
C ASP A 55 9.27 13.42 6.76
N LEU A 56 10.03 12.60 6.05
CA LEU A 56 11.00 11.67 6.66
C LEU A 56 12.09 12.39 7.46
N SER A 57 12.41 13.64 7.13
CA SER A 57 13.39 14.43 7.86
C SER A 57 12.88 14.87 9.24
N GLN A 58 11.56 14.95 9.41
CA GLN A 58 10.88 15.38 10.63
C GLN A 58 10.18 14.22 11.37
N THR A 59 10.29 13.00 10.86
CA THR A 59 9.58 11.83 11.41
C THR A 59 10.60 10.80 11.92
N PRO A 60 11.20 11.01 13.11
CA PRO A 60 12.22 10.10 13.66
C PRO A 60 11.64 8.71 14.01
N ASP A 61 10.37 8.65 14.40
CA ASP A 61 9.63 7.42 14.70
C ASP A 61 8.56 7.19 13.63
N PHE A 62 8.99 6.61 12.52
CA PHE A 62 8.10 6.34 11.39
C PHE A 62 7.03 5.29 11.71
N GLU A 63 7.35 4.30 12.53
CA GLU A 63 6.40 3.23 12.91
C GLU A 63 5.15 3.80 13.58
N ASN A 64 5.32 4.80 14.44
CA ASN A 64 4.21 5.49 15.12
C ASN A 64 3.72 6.74 14.37
N SER A 65 4.19 6.97 13.16
CA SER A 65 3.75 8.12 12.35
C SER A 65 2.27 8.04 11.99
N PRO A 66 1.58 9.18 11.81
CA PRO A 66 0.20 9.19 11.31
C PRO A 66 0.03 8.43 10.00
N TYR A 67 1.08 8.39 9.15
CA TYR A 67 1.05 7.68 7.89
C TYR A 67 0.92 6.16 8.10
N VAL A 68 1.81 5.54 8.87
CA VAL A 68 1.73 4.10 9.16
C VAL A 68 0.45 3.79 9.92
N GLN A 69 0.12 4.60 10.94
CA GLN A 69 -1.03 4.38 11.81
C GLN A 69 -2.38 4.63 11.13
N SER A 70 -2.41 5.18 9.91
CA SER A 70 -3.66 5.43 9.17
C SER A 70 -4.45 4.15 8.83
N LEU A 71 -3.82 2.98 8.85
CA LEU A 71 -4.49 1.68 8.71
C LEU A 71 -5.08 1.16 10.05
N ARG A 72 -4.65 1.70 11.20
CA ARG A 72 -5.09 1.18 12.50
C ARG A 72 -6.62 1.19 12.61
N ASP A 73 -7.16 0.13 13.20
CA ASP A 73 -8.60 -0.09 13.38
C ASP A 73 -9.41 -0.17 12.06
N THR A 74 -8.70 -0.39 10.95
CA THR A 74 -9.33 -0.56 9.63
C THR A 74 -9.18 -1.99 9.15
N GLU A 75 -10.21 -2.81 9.35
CA GLU A 75 -10.23 -4.16 8.76
C GLU A 75 -10.40 -4.09 7.24
N ALA A 76 -9.54 -4.78 6.51
CA ALA A 76 -9.59 -4.88 5.07
C ALA A 76 -9.53 -6.32 4.56
N ASP A 77 -10.16 -6.56 3.41
CA ASP A 77 -10.07 -7.84 2.69
C ASP A 77 -8.81 -7.87 1.81
N VAL A 78 -8.33 -6.68 1.39
CA VAL A 78 -7.10 -6.50 0.62
C VAL A 78 -6.36 -5.29 1.15
N ILE A 79 -5.06 -5.42 1.38
CA ILE A 79 -4.17 -4.29 1.71
C ILE A 79 -3.07 -4.23 0.66
N LEU A 80 -2.95 -3.09 -0.04
CA LEU A 80 -1.85 -2.80 -0.97
C LEU A 80 -0.84 -1.88 -0.29
N ILE A 81 0.44 -2.24 -0.38
CA ILE A 81 1.56 -1.44 0.12
C ILE A 81 2.43 -1.03 -1.07
N ASP A 82 2.18 0.19 -1.56
CA ASP A 82 2.88 0.81 -2.70
C ASP A 82 3.13 2.31 -2.45
N GLY A 83 3.22 2.70 -1.19
CA GLY A 83 3.39 4.10 -0.80
C GLY A 83 4.84 4.51 -0.56
N LEU A 84 4.98 5.45 0.38
CA LEU A 84 6.24 6.06 0.78
C LEU A 84 7.35 5.04 1.06
N GLU A 85 8.56 5.35 0.58
CA GLU A 85 9.75 4.57 0.86
C GLU A 85 11.00 5.45 0.95
N ASP A 86 11.89 5.12 1.86
CA ASP A 86 13.26 5.65 1.89
C ASP A 86 14.13 4.84 0.93
N GLN A 87 14.41 5.39 -0.24
CA GLN A 87 15.13 4.73 -1.31
C GLN A 87 16.56 4.28 -0.92
N SER A 88 17.11 4.85 0.15
CA SER A 88 18.46 4.52 0.63
C SER A 88 18.47 3.33 1.60
N LYS A 89 17.37 3.08 2.30
CA LYS A 89 17.29 2.11 3.41
C LYS A 89 16.30 0.99 3.18
N TYR A 90 15.25 1.21 2.37
CA TYR A 90 14.18 0.23 2.09
C TYR A 90 13.58 -0.36 3.37
N ASN A 91 13.20 0.47 4.33
CA ASN A 91 12.74 0.02 5.63
C ASN A 91 11.33 0.52 6.01
N LEU A 92 10.71 1.39 5.22
CA LEU A 92 9.42 1.99 5.57
C LEU A 92 8.24 1.09 5.23
N ARG A 93 8.22 0.47 4.05
CA ARG A 93 7.18 -0.49 3.67
C ARG A 93 7.12 -1.72 4.56
N PRO A 94 8.24 -2.27 5.08
CA PRO A 94 8.18 -3.33 6.11
C PRO A 94 7.44 -2.95 7.38
N LEU A 95 7.46 -1.68 7.81
CA LEU A 95 6.70 -1.21 8.97
C LEU A 95 5.20 -1.14 8.65
N CYS A 96 4.83 -0.64 7.46
CA CYS A 96 3.46 -0.71 6.99
C CYS A 96 2.97 -2.17 6.87
N PHE A 97 3.83 -3.07 6.42
CA PHE A 97 3.53 -4.51 6.31
C PHE A 97 3.27 -5.14 7.69
N ALA A 98 4.10 -4.84 8.68
CA ALA A 98 3.92 -5.34 10.03
C ALA A 98 2.56 -4.92 10.63
N LEU A 99 2.14 -3.67 10.45
CA LEU A 99 0.81 -3.24 10.86
C LEU A 99 -0.29 -3.91 10.02
N ALA A 100 -0.09 -4.05 8.70
CA ALA A 100 -1.05 -4.68 7.81
C ALA A 100 -1.39 -6.12 8.24
N GLU A 101 -0.40 -6.90 8.69
CA GLU A 101 -0.62 -8.26 9.21
C GLU A 101 -1.57 -8.32 10.41
N THR A 102 -1.67 -7.23 11.18
CA THR A 102 -2.59 -7.16 12.33
C THR A 102 -4.00 -6.71 11.96
N GLN A 103 -4.18 -6.15 10.76
CA GLN A 103 -5.46 -5.57 10.31
C GLN A 103 -6.10 -6.34 9.16
N ILE A 104 -5.34 -7.26 8.52
CA ILE A 104 -5.90 -8.08 7.44
C ILE A 104 -6.89 -9.10 8.00
N LYS A 105 -8.01 -9.29 7.30
CA LYS A 105 -8.99 -10.30 7.66
C LYS A 105 -8.51 -11.70 7.32
N GLN A 106 -9.00 -12.68 8.04
CA GLN A 106 -8.86 -14.08 7.65
C GLN A 106 -9.47 -14.29 6.25
N GLY A 107 -8.72 -14.94 5.39
CA GLY A 107 -9.05 -15.10 3.96
C GLY A 107 -8.70 -13.89 3.09
N GLY A 108 -8.12 -12.85 3.68
CA GLY A 108 -7.66 -11.66 2.97
C GLY A 108 -6.26 -11.80 2.37
N ILE A 109 -5.82 -10.75 1.66
CA ILE A 109 -4.50 -10.70 1.04
C ILE A 109 -3.79 -9.37 1.32
N ILE A 110 -2.48 -9.44 1.51
CA ILE A 110 -1.59 -8.27 1.46
C ILE A 110 -0.79 -8.31 0.16
N ILE A 111 -0.74 -7.21 -0.56
CA ILE A 111 0.05 -7.03 -1.78
C ILE A 111 1.17 -6.06 -1.47
N LEU A 112 2.41 -6.48 -1.67
CA LEU A 112 3.60 -5.65 -1.45
C LEU A 112 4.27 -5.39 -2.78
N ASP A 113 4.22 -4.14 -3.23
CA ASP A 113 4.90 -3.75 -4.47
C ASP A 113 6.39 -3.48 -4.26
N ASP A 114 7.17 -3.60 -5.34
CA ASP A 114 8.64 -3.54 -5.29
C ASP A 114 9.26 -4.53 -4.29
N SER A 115 8.64 -5.68 -4.08
CA SER A 115 8.98 -6.69 -3.04
C SER A 115 10.40 -7.26 -3.16
N TRP A 116 11.04 -7.10 -4.32
CA TRP A 116 12.45 -7.46 -4.53
C TRP A 116 13.40 -6.75 -3.54
N ARG A 117 12.97 -5.63 -2.97
CA ARG A 117 13.70 -4.87 -1.94
C ARG A 117 13.53 -5.48 -0.55
N TYR A 118 12.49 -6.30 -0.35
CA TYR A 118 12.04 -6.79 0.96
C TYR A 118 11.94 -8.30 1.02
N THR A 119 12.84 -9.02 0.34
CA THR A 119 12.80 -10.49 0.22
C THR A 119 12.80 -11.22 1.56
N HIS A 120 13.31 -10.58 2.62
CA HIS A 120 13.28 -11.12 3.98
C HIS A 120 11.86 -11.30 4.52
N LEU A 121 10.87 -10.53 4.05
CA LEU A 121 9.47 -10.66 4.45
C LEU A 121 8.84 -11.96 3.93
N ARG A 122 9.37 -12.56 2.87
CA ARG A 122 8.91 -13.87 2.37
C ARG A 122 9.06 -14.99 3.41
N GLN A 123 9.96 -14.82 4.38
CA GLN A 123 10.21 -15.76 5.48
C GLN A 123 9.73 -15.23 6.84
N LYS A 124 9.52 -13.92 6.96
CA LYS A 124 9.12 -13.25 8.21
C LYS A 124 7.72 -12.66 8.04
N ASN A 125 6.73 -13.53 8.01
CA ASN A 125 5.32 -13.17 7.89
C ASN A 125 4.45 -14.27 8.53
N SER A 126 3.17 -13.97 8.76
CA SER A 126 2.17 -14.90 9.30
C SER A 126 1.23 -15.48 8.23
N ALA A 127 1.46 -15.17 6.96
CA ALA A 127 0.64 -15.65 5.84
C ALA A 127 0.72 -17.17 5.67
N VAL A 128 -0.38 -17.79 5.28
CA VAL A 128 -0.42 -19.25 4.99
C VAL A 128 0.25 -19.58 3.66
N ARG A 129 0.37 -18.59 2.77
CA ARG A 129 1.03 -18.75 1.45
C ARG A 129 1.55 -17.40 0.95
N VAL A 130 2.70 -17.42 0.32
CA VAL A 130 3.26 -16.28 -0.42
C VAL A 130 3.39 -16.64 -1.89
N GLN A 131 2.97 -15.74 -2.77
CA GLN A 131 3.14 -15.86 -4.21
C GLN A 131 3.92 -14.66 -4.74
N VAL A 132 5.00 -14.93 -5.46
CA VAL A 132 5.90 -13.92 -6.04
C VAL A 132 5.56 -13.76 -7.52
N PHE A 133 5.36 -12.51 -7.96
CA PHE A 133 5.19 -12.15 -9.36
C PHE A 133 6.38 -11.31 -9.80
N GLU A 134 7.13 -11.81 -10.76
CA GLU A 134 8.30 -11.13 -11.33
C GLU A 134 8.04 -10.73 -12.77
N SER A 135 8.43 -9.53 -13.14
CA SER A 135 8.37 -9.03 -14.51
C SER A 135 9.40 -7.94 -14.77
N PRO A 136 9.77 -7.66 -16.02
CA PRO A 136 10.44 -6.43 -16.36
C PRO A 136 9.56 -5.24 -15.95
N GLY A 137 10.07 -4.39 -15.06
CA GLY A 137 9.32 -3.21 -14.60
C GLY A 137 9.20 -2.15 -15.71
N PRO A 138 8.06 -1.45 -15.82
CA PRO A 138 7.88 -0.40 -16.80
C PRO A 138 8.69 0.87 -16.49
N ALA A 139 9.04 1.07 -15.24
CA ALA A 139 9.65 2.32 -14.76
C ALA A 139 11.18 2.24 -14.60
N ARG A 140 11.80 1.05 -14.74
CA ARG A 140 13.24 0.86 -14.54
C ARG A 140 13.77 -0.31 -15.34
N PRO A 141 15.06 -0.31 -15.74
CA PRO A 141 15.75 -1.50 -16.25
C PRO A 141 15.82 -2.60 -15.19
N GLY A 142 15.59 -3.86 -15.57
CA GLY A 142 15.71 -5.03 -14.71
C GLY A 142 14.38 -5.62 -14.28
N VAL A 143 14.48 -6.71 -13.52
CA VAL A 143 13.31 -7.42 -12.99
C VAL A 143 12.86 -6.73 -11.70
N THR A 144 11.57 -6.52 -11.57
CA THR A 144 10.89 -6.12 -10.35
C THR A 144 9.99 -7.24 -9.87
N SER A 145 9.56 -7.19 -8.62
CA SER A 145 8.57 -8.15 -8.12
C SER A 145 7.52 -7.49 -7.27
N THR A 146 6.33 -8.09 -7.32
CA THR A 146 5.23 -7.83 -6.40
C THR A 146 4.90 -9.13 -5.69
N ASP A 147 4.87 -9.14 -4.38
CA ASP A 147 4.54 -10.31 -3.57
C ASP A 147 3.10 -10.22 -3.08
N VAL A 148 2.38 -11.34 -3.11
CA VAL A 148 1.02 -11.48 -2.57
C VAL A 148 1.04 -12.49 -1.44
N TYR A 149 0.62 -12.03 -0.25
CA TYR A 149 0.55 -12.80 0.98
C TYR A 149 -0.91 -13.15 1.27
N PHE A 150 -1.21 -14.42 1.50
CA PHE A 150 -2.57 -14.94 1.75
C PHE A 150 -2.73 -15.34 3.21
N TYR A 151 -3.80 -14.91 3.88
CA TYR A 151 -4.07 -15.09 5.31
C TYR A 151 -5.28 -15.95 5.60
#